data_a56304dcc493fba253b377cc174f1316
#
_entry.id   a56304dcc493fba253b377cc174f1316
#
_cell.length_a   1.000
_cell.length_b   1.000
_cell.length_c   1.000
_cell.angle_alpha   90.00
_cell.angle_beta   90.00
_cell.angle_gamma   90.00
#
_symmetry.space_group_name_H-M   'P 1'
#
loop_
_entity.id
_entity.type
_entity.pdbx_description
1 polymer ?
#
loop_
_entity_poly.entity_id
_entity_poly.type
_entity_poly.pdbx_seq_one_letter_code
_entity_poly.pdbx_strand_id
1 'polypeptide(L)'
;IHQTGAELLLNMANALQYNAEEIQKIPLEGKRYEQLQKALEGYQFSVETLHIEESSDGSLQLHLEVGNLRRGEIHMTLQPLLETLLHRKLQVLEVQKKRFVRGFSILFADALPFDIEAYGDSIRNSYTGNGDSYSIFRFRQSMICMISDGMGNGENAARSSRLITSLFQRMIISGIPQDSAIRCINKLIQSDTYATLDVICINRSSGMAYISKSAACPTFLLRDEHLHEINGNALPVGIISAIEPDCFEVALQEGDEFLMISDGITRSEVSAWLSQRKKEDLKEDVAAFSDTLSRQRRKDDSTLIAIKVCKANAQIGA
;
A
#
# COMPACT_ATOMS: atom_id res chain seq x y z
N ILE A 1 10.42 9.97 32.00
CA ILE A 1 9.10 10.53 31.62
C ILE A 1 8.84 10.33 30.12
N HIS A 2 9.82 10.59 29.21
CA HIS A 2 9.63 10.44 27.77
C HIS A 2 9.43 8.99 27.31
N GLN A 3 10.07 8.03 27.98
CA GLN A 3 9.94 6.60 27.66
C GLN A 3 8.52 6.10 27.88
N THR A 4 7.87 6.58 28.95
CA THR A 4 6.49 6.25 29.30
C THR A 4 5.48 6.80 28.26
N GLY A 5 5.75 7.97 27.67
CA GLY A 5 4.90 8.55 26.63
C GLY A 5 4.91 7.73 25.33
N ALA A 6 6.09 7.30 24.86
CA ALA A 6 6.21 6.48 23.65
C ALA A 6 5.56 5.09 23.83
N GLU A 7 5.71 4.48 25.00
CA GLU A 7 5.04 3.22 25.33
C GLU A 7 3.51 3.38 25.40
N LEU A 8 3.02 4.49 25.97
CA LEU A 8 1.59 4.78 25.99
C LEU A 8 1.02 4.93 24.57
N LEU A 9 1.71 5.65 23.71
CA LEU A 9 1.32 5.83 22.30
C LEU A 9 1.34 4.51 21.53
N LEU A 10 2.33 3.67 21.78
CA LEU A 10 2.41 2.34 21.18
C LEU A 10 1.24 1.46 21.66
N ASN A 11 0.88 1.53 22.94
CA ASN A 11 -0.25 0.81 23.49
C ASN A 11 -1.59 1.34 22.96
N MET A 12 -1.73 2.66 22.78
CA MET A 12 -2.92 3.24 22.12
C MET A 12 -3.02 2.82 20.66
N ALA A 13 -1.93 2.81 19.92
CA ALA A 13 -1.90 2.34 18.53
C ALA A 13 -2.26 0.84 18.44
N ASN A 14 -1.76 0.01 19.36
CA ASN A 14 -2.15 -1.41 19.46
C ASN A 14 -3.65 -1.57 19.78
N ALA A 15 -4.19 -0.78 20.67
CA ALA A 15 -5.61 -0.82 21.03
C ALA A 15 -6.48 -0.37 19.84
N LEU A 16 -6.06 0.66 19.10
CA LEU A 16 -6.74 1.10 17.88
C LEU A 16 -6.70 0.03 16.80
N GLN A 17 -5.56 -0.63 16.61
CA GLN A 17 -5.42 -1.73 15.67
C GLN A 17 -6.34 -2.90 16.05
N TYR A 18 -6.35 -3.32 17.32
CA TYR A 18 -7.22 -4.40 17.79
C TYR A 18 -8.70 -4.07 17.58
N ASN A 19 -9.11 -2.85 17.92
CA ASN A 19 -10.49 -2.41 17.70
C ASN A 19 -10.83 -2.32 16.20
N ALA A 20 -9.88 -1.90 15.35
CA ALA A 20 -10.10 -1.87 13.90
C ALA A 20 -10.24 -3.27 13.31
N GLU A 21 -9.47 -4.24 13.78
CA GLU A 21 -9.59 -5.65 13.39
C GLU A 21 -10.92 -6.25 13.86
N GLU A 22 -11.40 -5.90 15.05
CA GLU A 22 -12.71 -6.31 15.55
C GLU A 22 -13.87 -5.66 14.76
N ILE A 23 -13.75 -4.36 14.43
CA ILE A 23 -14.74 -3.64 13.61
C ILE A 23 -14.78 -4.20 12.18
N GLN A 24 -13.63 -4.65 11.64
CA GLN A 24 -13.58 -5.29 10.32
C GLN A 24 -14.24 -6.68 10.28
N LYS A 25 -14.36 -7.35 11.43
CA LYS A 25 -15.12 -8.60 11.54
C LYS A 25 -16.64 -8.39 11.64
N ILE A 26 -17.08 -7.14 11.82
CA ILE A 26 -18.53 -6.85 11.74
C ILE A 26 -18.92 -6.99 10.28
N PRO A 27 -19.77 -7.97 9.93
CA PRO A 27 -20.22 -8.14 8.55
C PRO A 27 -20.77 -6.81 8.05
N LEU A 28 -20.40 -6.42 6.85
CA LEU A 28 -20.99 -5.29 6.12
C LEU A 28 -22.52 -5.44 5.90
N GLU A 29 -23.11 -6.39 6.59
CA GLU A 29 -24.36 -7.07 6.33
C GLU A 29 -25.63 -6.24 6.53
N GLY A 30 -25.63 -5.19 7.33
CA GLY A 30 -26.92 -4.55 7.56
C GLY A 30 -27.32 -3.59 6.42
N LYS A 31 -26.62 -2.47 6.28
CA LYS A 31 -27.07 -1.38 5.38
C LYS A 31 -26.63 -1.55 3.93
N ARG A 32 -25.42 -2.04 3.67
CA ARG A 32 -24.96 -2.24 2.29
C ARG A 32 -25.64 -3.39 1.60
N TYR A 33 -25.92 -4.47 2.34
CA TYR A 33 -26.70 -5.60 1.84
C TYR A 33 -28.09 -5.17 1.39
N GLU A 34 -28.83 -4.44 2.24
CA GLU A 34 -30.15 -3.93 1.91
C GLU A 34 -30.15 -2.96 0.73
N GLN A 35 -29.12 -2.10 0.62
CA GLN A 35 -28.95 -1.18 -0.49
C GLN A 35 -28.67 -1.90 -1.81
N LEU A 36 -27.81 -2.92 -1.79
CA LEU A 36 -27.51 -3.76 -2.94
C LEU A 36 -28.77 -4.53 -3.39
N GLN A 37 -29.46 -5.16 -2.46
CA GLN A 37 -30.67 -5.91 -2.76
C GLN A 37 -31.74 -5.02 -3.37
N LYS A 38 -32.05 -3.88 -2.77
CA LYS A 38 -33.01 -2.90 -3.30
C LYS A 38 -32.63 -2.36 -4.68
N ALA A 39 -31.34 -2.10 -4.91
CA ALA A 39 -30.88 -1.64 -6.20
C ALA A 39 -31.01 -2.72 -7.27
N LEU A 40 -30.69 -3.97 -6.98
CA LEU A 40 -30.85 -5.09 -7.89
C LEU A 40 -32.34 -5.37 -8.23
N GLU A 41 -33.21 -5.30 -7.23
CA GLU A 41 -34.67 -5.40 -7.42
C GLU A 41 -35.22 -4.27 -8.32
N GLY A 42 -34.67 -3.06 -8.21
CA GLY A 42 -35.00 -1.91 -9.07
C GLY A 42 -34.69 -2.15 -10.55
N TYR A 43 -33.73 -3.01 -10.87
CA TYR A 43 -33.40 -3.45 -12.24
C TYR A 43 -34.17 -4.68 -12.69
N GLN A 44 -35.20 -5.11 -11.95
CA GLN A 44 -36.03 -6.30 -12.22
C GLN A 44 -35.27 -7.64 -12.12
N PHE A 45 -34.11 -7.66 -11.49
CA PHE A 45 -33.41 -8.89 -11.16
C PHE A 45 -34.04 -9.54 -9.91
N SER A 46 -34.36 -10.83 -10.03
CA SER A 46 -34.84 -11.59 -8.88
C SER A 46 -33.64 -12.15 -8.11
N VAL A 47 -33.25 -11.47 -7.03
CA VAL A 47 -32.15 -11.89 -6.17
C VAL A 47 -32.64 -12.99 -5.23
N GLU A 48 -32.08 -14.20 -5.34
CA GLU A 48 -32.42 -15.33 -4.49
C GLU A 48 -31.42 -15.47 -3.34
N THR A 49 -30.14 -15.31 -3.64
CA THR A 49 -29.04 -15.34 -2.67
C THR A 49 -28.05 -14.26 -2.98
N LEU A 50 -27.62 -13.54 -1.97
CA LEU A 50 -26.52 -12.58 -2.02
C LEU A 50 -25.62 -12.85 -0.83
N HIS A 51 -24.38 -13.22 -1.08
CA HIS A 51 -23.38 -13.44 -0.05
C HIS A 51 -22.13 -12.64 -0.39
N ILE A 52 -21.66 -11.86 0.57
CA ILE A 52 -20.49 -11.00 0.43
C ILE A 52 -19.48 -11.41 1.48
N GLU A 53 -18.30 -11.80 1.03
CA GLU A 53 -17.16 -12.07 1.90
C GLU A 53 -16.07 -11.03 1.65
N GLU A 54 -15.59 -10.42 2.71
CA GLU A 54 -14.42 -9.57 2.68
C GLU A 54 -13.30 -10.23 3.50
N SER A 55 -12.21 -10.57 2.83
CA SER A 55 -11.04 -11.18 3.45
C SER A 55 -10.27 -10.16 4.31
N SER A 56 -9.41 -10.63 5.20
CA SER A 56 -8.60 -9.78 6.08
C SER A 56 -7.69 -8.79 5.34
N ASP A 57 -7.32 -9.11 4.09
CA ASP A 57 -6.59 -8.22 3.19
C ASP A 57 -7.49 -7.21 2.47
N GLY A 58 -8.80 -7.23 2.76
CA GLY A 58 -9.81 -6.37 2.16
C GLY A 58 -10.25 -6.79 0.76
N SER A 59 -9.83 -7.97 0.27
CA SER A 59 -10.34 -8.50 -0.98
C SER A 59 -11.80 -8.96 -0.82
N LEU A 60 -12.61 -8.66 -1.85
CA LEU A 60 -14.03 -8.95 -1.84
C LEU A 60 -14.34 -10.11 -2.78
N GLN A 61 -15.14 -11.04 -2.27
CA GLN A 61 -15.85 -12.04 -3.07
C GLN A 61 -17.35 -11.83 -2.88
N LEU A 62 -18.09 -11.90 -3.99
CA LEU A 62 -19.52 -11.74 -3.99
C LEU A 62 -20.15 -12.93 -4.74
N HIS A 63 -20.87 -13.75 -4.00
CA HIS A 63 -21.67 -14.82 -4.57
C HIS A 63 -23.12 -14.37 -4.71
N LEU A 64 -23.64 -14.39 -5.93
CA LEU A 64 -24.96 -13.88 -6.26
C LEU A 64 -25.74 -14.93 -7.05
N GLU A 65 -26.92 -15.28 -6.55
CA GLU A 65 -27.90 -16.06 -7.29
C GLU A 65 -29.04 -15.17 -7.76
N VAL A 66 -29.16 -15.05 -9.08
CA VAL A 66 -30.12 -14.13 -9.73
C VAL A 66 -30.98 -14.88 -10.71
N GLY A 67 -32.31 -14.69 -10.56
CA GLY A 67 -33.30 -15.03 -11.56
C GLY A 67 -33.56 -13.92 -12.57
N ASN A 68 -34.25 -14.25 -13.65
CA ASN A 68 -34.62 -13.32 -14.73
C ASN A 68 -33.45 -12.60 -15.43
N LEU A 69 -32.27 -13.20 -15.41
CA LEU A 69 -31.04 -12.66 -16.00
C LEU A 69 -30.68 -13.45 -17.28
N ARG A 70 -30.30 -12.74 -18.35
CA ARG A 70 -29.70 -13.34 -19.54
C ARG A 70 -28.17 -13.31 -19.41
N ARG A 71 -27.49 -14.32 -20.01
CA ARG A 71 -26.04 -14.42 -19.88
C ARG A 71 -25.28 -13.16 -20.33
N GLY A 72 -25.75 -12.48 -21.37
CA GLY A 72 -25.13 -11.23 -21.83
C GLY A 72 -25.29 -10.05 -20.87
N GLU A 73 -26.35 -10.06 -20.06
CA GLU A 73 -26.62 -9.00 -19.09
C GLU A 73 -25.67 -9.04 -17.87
N ILE A 74 -25.00 -10.18 -17.65
CA ILE A 74 -24.03 -10.32 -16.57
C ILE A 74 -22.93 -9.24 -16.69
N HIS A 75 -22.32 -9.12 -17.86
CA HIS A 75 -21.24 -8.16 -18.09
C HIS A 75 -21.72 -6.76 -18.49
N MET A 76 -22.88 -6.66 -19.17
CA MET A 76 -23.35 -5.39 -19.69
C MET A 76 -24.17 -4.59 -18.68
N THR A 77 -24.80 -5.23 -17.72
CA THR A 77 -25.72 -4.57 -16.79
C THR A 77 -25.40 -4.87 -15.33
N LEU A 78 -25.32 -6.15 -14.97
CA LEU A 78 -25.17 -6.57 -13.57
C LEU A 78 -23.80 -6.19 -13.00
N GLN A 79 -22.72 -6.51 -13.70
CA GLN A 79 -21.37 -6.22 -13.25
C GLN A 79 -21.12 -4.70 -13.10
N PRO A 80 -21.43 -3.82 -14.07
CA PRO A 80 -21.28 -2.37 -13.91
C PRO A 80 -22.13 -1.78 -12.77
N LEU A 81 -23.34 -2.33 -12.57
CA LEU A 81 -24.19 -1.93 -11.45
C LEU A 81 -23.53 -2.28 -10.11
N LEU A 82 -23.05 -3.50 -9.96
CA LEU A 82 -22.35 -3.92 -8.74
C LEU A 82 -21.06 -3.11 -8.51
N GLU A 83 -20.28 -2.85 -9.56
CA GLU A 83 -19.07 -2.00 -9.48
C GLU A 83 -19.40 -0.59 -8.98
N THR A 84 -20.51 0.00 -9.47
CA THR A 84 -20.96 1.32 -9.05
C THR A 84 -21.39 1.33 -7.58
N LEU A 85 -22.17 0.33 -7.15
CA LEU A 85 -22.68 0.24 -5.79
C LEU A 85 -21.60 -0.09 -4.76
N LEU A 86 -20.63 -0.91 -5.14
CA LEU A 86 -19.54 -1.33 -4.28
C LEU A 86 -18.33 -0.38 -4.34
N HIS A 87 -18.30 0.55 -5.30
CA HIS A 87 -17.16 1.41 -5.61
C HIS A 87 -15.86 0.60 -5.85
N ARG A 88 -15.99 -0.56 -6.55
CA ARG A 88 -14.89 -1.48 -6.82
C ARG A 88 -15.00 -2.03 -8.24
N LYS A 89 -13.86 -2.31 -8.85
CA LYS A 89 -13.84 -3.09 -10.10
C LYS A 89 -13.96 -4.56 -9.78
N LEU A 90 -14.82 -5.25 -10.52
CA LEU A 90 -15.12 -6.65 -10.32
C LEU A 90 -14.74 -7.48 -11.55
N GLN A 91 -14.36 -8.71 -11.33
CA GLN A 91 -14.25 -9.76 -12.35
C GLN A 91 -15.20 -10.91 -12.04
N VAL A 92 -15.70 -11.53 -13.08
CA VAL A 92 -16.51 -12.74 -12.94
C VAL A 92 -15.57 -13.93 -12.88
N LEU A 93 -15.56 -14.66 -11.77
CA LEU A 93 -14.76 -15.87 -11.60
C LEU A 93 -15.49 -17.11 -12.10
N GLU A 94 -16.78 -17.18 -11.82
CA GLU A 94 -17.60 -18.37 -12.16
C GLU A 94 -19.03 -17.97 -12.54
N VAL A 95 -19.61 -18.67 -13.51
CA VAL A 95 -21.01 -18.55 -13.91
C VAL A 95 -21.61 -19.93 -14.08
N GLN A 96 -22.52 -20.28 -13.21
CA GLN A 96 -23.27 -21.53 -13.29
C GLN A 96 -24.73 -21.26 -13.64
N LYS A 97 -25.27 -21.97 -14.63
CA LYS A 97 -26.71 -21.92 -14.97
C LYS A 97 -27.52 -22.78 -14.02
N LYS A 98 -28.54 -22.22 -13.41
CA LYS A 98 -29.47 -22.99 -12.57
C LYS A 98 -30.28 -24.00 -13.37
N ARG A 99 -30.41 -25.22 -12.84
CA ARG A 99 -31.04 -26.36 -13.59
C ARG A 99 -32.56 -26.22 -13.76
N PHE A 100 -33.25 -25.60 -12.81
CA PHE A 100 -34.73 -25.62 -12.76
C PHE A 100 -35.39 -24.24 -12.81
N VAL A 101 -34.61 -23.16 -12.82
CA VAL A 101 -35.09 -21.76 -12.82
C VAL A 101 -34.30 -20.95 -13.86
N ARG A 102 -34.96 -19.96 -14.48
CA ARG A 102 -34.24 -19.01 -15.35
C ARG A 102 -33.34 -18.11 -14.49
N GLY A 103 -32.08 -18.48 -14.39
CA GLY A 103 -31.15 -17.72 -13.58
C GLY A 103 -29.75 -18.28 -13.59
N PHE A 104 -28.86 -17.57 -12.93
CA PHE A 104 -27.45 -17.89 -12.80
C PHE A 104 -27.00 -17.77 -11.33
N SER A 105 -26.09 -18.62 -10.95
CA SER A 105 -25.23 -18.48 -9.78
C SER A 105 -23.91 -17.91 -10.28
N ILE A 106 -23.50 -16.78 -9.76
CA ILE A 106 -22.34 -16.01 -10.26
C ILE A 106 -21.43 -15.68 -9.09
N LEU A 107 -20.16 -15.99 -9.25
CA LEU A 107 -19.11 -15.59 -8.31
C LEU A 107 -18.34 -14.44 -8.92
N PHE A 108 -18.40 -13.29 -8.26
CA PHE A 108 -17.56 -12.12 -8.56
C PHE A 108 -16.44 -12.02 -7.54
N ALA A 109 -15.32 -11.45 -7.96
CA ALA A 109 -14.24 -11.02 -7.07
C ALA A 109 -13.71 -9.66 -7.53
N ASP A 110 -12.90 -9.01 -6.68
CA ASP A 110 -12.21 -7.79 -7.10
C ASP A 110 -11.38 -8.04 -8.35
N ALA A 111 -11.52 -7.15 -9.33
CA ALA A 111 -10.64 -7.08 -10.49
C ALA A 111 -9.39 -6.27 -10.10
N LEU A 112 -8.26 -6.94 -9.93
CA LEU A 112 -6.98 -6.29 -9.64
C LEU A 112 -6.21 -6.15 -10.96
N PRO A 113 -6.11 -4.94 -11.55
CA PRO A 113 -5.42 -4.75 -12.82
C PRO A 113 -3.93 -5.01 -12.72
N PHE A 114 -3.35 -4.82 -11.53
CA PHE A 114 -1.92 -4.94 -11.29
C PHE A 114 -1.59 -5.89 -10.14
N ASP A 115 -0.46 -6.55 -10.24
CA ASP A 115 0.26 -7.12 -9.12
C ASP A 115 1.50 -6.28 -8.81
N ILE A 116 1.95 -6.29 -7.56
CA ILE A 116 3.04 -5.44 -7.09
C ILE A 116 4.08 -6.31 -6.41
N GLU A 117 5.30 -6.24 -6.94
CA GLU A 117 6.49 -6.77 -6.30
C GLU A 117 7.23 -5.62 -5.62
N ALA A 118 7.69 -5.84 -4.39
CA ALA A 118 8.47 -4.86 -3.66
C ALA A 118 9.52 -5.55 -2.82
N TYR A 119 10.76 -5.09 -2.93
CA TYR A 119 11.90 -5.59 -2.17
C TYR A 119 12.72 -4.42 -1.65
N GLY A 120 13.24 -4.54 -0.45
CA GLY A 120 14.07 -3.52 0.15
C GLY A 120 15.24 -4.11 0.90
N ASP A 121 16.28 -3.32 1.06
CA ASP A 121 17.45 -3.65 1.86
C ASP A 121 18.05 -2.40 2.50
N SER A 122 18.81 -2.59 3.57
CA SER A 122 19.41 -1.50 4.34
C SER A 122 20.80 -1.85 4.81
N ILE A 123 21.77 -1.03 4.43
CA ILE A 123 23.20 -1.21 4.65
C ILE A 123 23.66 -0.21 5.70
N ARG A 124 24.25 -0.70 6.77
CA ARG A 124 24.77 0.13 7.86
C ARG A 124 26.12 0.72 7.50
N ASN A 125 26.31 1.99 7.86
CA ASN A 125 27.60 2.66 7.78
C ASN A 125 28.46 2.41 9.02
N SER A 126 27.86 2.28 10.20
CA SER A 126 28.57 2.24 11.48
C SER A 126 28.17 1.06 12.36
N TYR A 127 29.00 0.77 13.38
CA TYR A 127 28.71 -0.26 14.39
C TYR A 127 27.67 0.18 15.43
N THR A 128 27.33 1.47 15.49
CA THR A 128 26.49 2.06 16.54
C THR A 128 24.99 1.95 16.29
N GLY A 129 24.59 1.44 15.14
CA GLY A 129 23.18 1.27 14.75
C GLY A 129 22.92 1.78 13.34
N ASN A 130 21.79 1.41 12.77
CA ASN A 130 21.32 1.91 11.50
C ASN A 130 20.30 3.01 11.78
N GLY A 131 20.58 4.26 11.36
CA GLY A 131 19.68 5.40 11.47
C GLY A 131 18.44 5.26 10.62
N ASP A 132 18.55 4.52 9.53
CA ASP A 132 17.45 4.23 8.62
C ASP A 132 16.54 3.13 9.17
N SER A 133 15.27 3.24 8.83
CA SER A 133 14.26 2.21 8.99
C SER A 133 13.36 2.15 7.77
N TYR A 134 13.02 0.96 7.32
CA TYR A 134 12.08 0.78 6.23
C TYR A 134 11.03 -0.28 6.57
N SER A 135 9.92 -0.25 5.86
CA SER A 135 8.89 -1.27 5.95
C SER A 135 8.18 -1.45 4.62
N ILE A 136 7.88 -2.71 4.32
CA ILE A 136 7.08 -3.13 3.16
C ILE A 136 5.99 -4.03 3.71
N PHE A 137 4.74 -3.66 3.50
CA PHE A 137 3.62 -4.48 3.97
C PHE A 137 2.39 -4.31 3.07
N ARG A 138 1.51 -5.29 3.12
CA ARG A 138 0.22 -5.23 2.45
C ARG A 138 -0.87 -4.92 3.46
N PHE A 139 -1.76 -4.02 3.10
CA PHE A 139 -2.97 -3.76 3.84
C PHE A 139 -4.13 -3.57 2.88
N ARG A 140 -5.16 -4.40 3.00
CA ARG A 140 -6.23 -4.52 2.03
C ARG A 140 -5.63 -4.72 0.62
N GLN A 141 -6.10 -3.97 -0.36
CA GLN A 141 -5.61 -4.05 -1.73
C GLN A 141 -4.42 -3.13 -2.03
N SER A 142 -3.80 -2.61 -0.98
CA SER A 142 -2.67 -1.71 -1.13
C SER A 142 -1.36 -2.36 -0.70
N MET A 143 -0.31 -2.11 -1.48
CA MET A 143 1.07 -2.31 -1.09
C MET A 143 1.59 -0.99 -0.53
N ILE A 144 2.12 -1.00 0.67
CA ILE A 144 2.69 0.17 1.33
C ILE A 144 4.18 -0.06 1.52
N CYS A 145 4.96 0.88 1.01
CA CYS A 145 6.41 0.92 1.16
C CYS A 145 6.80 2.23 1.81
N MET A 146 7.71 2.20 2.78
CA MET A 146 8.19 3.41 3.44
C MET A 146 9.64 3.32 3.85
N ILE A 147 10.32 4.46 3.79
CA ILE A 147 11.65 4.69 4.34
C ILE A 147 11.57 5.87 5.30
N SER A 148 12.27 5.77 6.41
CA SER A 148 12.47 6.86 7.36
C SER A 148 13.93 6.87 7.78
N ASP A 149 14.57 8.02 7.66
CA ASP A 149 15.91 8.27 8.13
C ASP A 149 15.85 9.16 9.38
N GLY A 150 16.37 8.62 10.48
CA GLY A 150 16.38 9.28 11.78
C GLY A 150 17.48 10.32 11.86
N MET A 151 17.11 11.59 12.07
CA MET A 151 18.11 12.65 12.15
C MET A 151 18.94 12.60 13.43
N GLY A 152 20.24 12.81 13.27
CA GLY A 152 21.24 12.67 14.33
C GLY A 152 22.15 11.48 14.08
N ASN A 153 22.78 10.98 15.15
CA ASN A 153 23.75 9.89 15.02
C ASN A 153 23.39 8.71 15.94
N GLY A 154 23.66 7.51 15.45
CA GLY A 154 23.67 6.29 16.23
C GLY A 154 22.29 5.85 16.72
N GLU A 155 22.23 5.49 18.00
CA GLU A 155 21.05 4.81 18.57
C GLU A 155 19.81 5.71 18.65
N ASN A 156 19.97 7.02 18.79
CA ASN A 156 18.85 7.97 18.82
C ASN A 156 18.19 8.10 17.44
N ALA A 157 18.98 8.23 16.38
CA ALA A 157 18.48 8.26 15.00
C ALA A 157 17.72 6.96 14.67
N ALA A 158 18.33 5.81 14.98
CA ALA A 158 17.73 4.50 14.80
C ALA A 158 16.42 4.30 15.59
N ARG A 159 16.30 4.93 16.76
CA ARG A 159 15.09 4.89 17.56
C ARG A 159 13.99 5.76 16.96
N SER A 160 14.35 6.95 16.46
CA SER A 160 13.42 7.88 15.85
C SER A 160 12.79 7.30 14.60
N SER A 161 13.60 6.82 13.65
CA SER A 161 13.12 6.23 12.41
C SER A 161 12.23 5.01 12.64
N ARG A 162 12.64 4.09 13.54
CA ARG A 162 11.83 2.91 13.92
C ARG A 162 10.52 3.27 14.59
N LEU A 163 10.49 4.29 15.44
CA LEU A 163 9.27 4.74 16.10
C LEU A 163 8.27 5.27 15.05
N ILE A 164 8.74 6.13 14.14
CA ILE A 164 7.92 6.72 13.09
C ILE A 164 7.35 5.65 12.15
N THR A 165 8.19 4.74 11.65
CA THR A 165 7.73 3.66 10.77
C THR A 165 6.74 2.74 11.47
N SER A 166 6.98 2.39 12.74
CA SER A 166 6.08 1.54 13.51
C SER A 166 4.72 2.21 13.78
N LEU A 167 4.72 3.49 14.15
CA LEU A 167 3.47 4.25 14.37
C LEU A 167 2.69 4.40 13.06
N PHE A 168 3.37 4.73 11.97
CA PHE A 168 2.73 4.88 10.67
C PHE A 168 2.07 3.57 10.24
N GLN A 169 2.79 2.45 10.28
CA GLN A 169 2.26 1.14 9.91
C GLN A 169 1.00 0.80 10.73
N ARG A 170 1.01 1.00 12.05
CA ARG A 170 -0.14 0.72 12.91
C ARG A 170 -1.32 1.61 12.59
N MET A 171 -1.10 2.90 12.31
CA MET A 171 -2.17 3.83 11.94
C MET A 171 -2.82 3.43 10.61
N ILE A 172 -2.01 3.04 9.60
CA ILE A 172 -2.54 2.56 8.33
C ILE A 172 -3.36 1.29 8.50
N ILE A 173 -2.85 0.31 9.24
CA ILE A 173 -3.58 -0.94 9.53
C ILE A 173 -4.88 -0.66 10.29
N SER A 174 -4.92 0.38 11.13
CA SER A 174 -6.13 0.86 11.80
C SER A 174 -7.07 1.65 10.88
N GLY A 175 -6.78 1.78 9.59
CA GLY A 175 -7.62 2.46 8.61
C GLY A 175 -7.50 3.99 8.59
N ILE A 176 -6.47 4.55 9.24
CA ILE A 176 -6.22 6.00 9.20
C ILE A 176 -5.60 6.34 7.83
N PRO A 177 -6.14 7.34 7.11
CA PRO A 177 -5.58 7.77 5.83
C PRO A 177 -4.13 8.24 5.96
N GLN A 178 -3.30 8.00 4.93
CA GLN A 178 -1.86 8.25 4.90
C GLN A 178 -1.47 9.65 5.39
N ASP A 179 -2.06 10.71 4.85
CA ASP A 179 -1.73 12.08 5.23
C ASP A 179 -2.14 12.39 6.67
N SER A 180 -3.27 11.85 7.10
CA SER A 180 -3.74 11.99 8.49
C SER A 180 -2.82 11.26 9.46
N ALA A 181 -2.30 10.10 9.08
CA ALA A 181 -1.32 9.36 9.88
C ALA A 181 -0.03 10.18 10.05
N ILE A 182 0.50 10.78 8.98
CA ILE A 182 1.70 11.63 9.03
C ILE A 182 1.47 12.83 9.95
N ARG A 183 0.35 13.55 9.79
CA ARG A 183 -0.01 14.67 10.65
C ARG A 183 -0.19 14.27 12.12
N CYS A 184 -0.79 13.11 12.37
CA CYS A 184 -0.92 12.58 13.73
C CYS A 184 0.45 12.26 14.33
N ILE A 185 1.30 11.56 13.62
CA ILE A 185 2.66 11.22 14.08
C ILE A 185 3.42 12.50 14.41
N ASN A 186 3.36 13.51 13.53
CA ASN A 186 4.02 14.77 13.76
C ASN A 186 3.58 15.46 15.07
N LYS A 187 2.30 15.36 15.43
CA LYS A 187 1.78 15.92 16.69
C LYS A 187 2.18 15.09 17.92
N LEU A 188 2.35 13.78 17.74
CA LEU A 188 2.69 12.86 18.81
C LEU A 188 4.18 12.84 19.16
N ILE A 189 5.03 13.12 18.16
CA ILE A 189 6.48 13.16 18.31
C ILE A 189 6.88 14.59 18.64
N GLN A 190 7.38 14.82 19.84
CA GLN A 190 7.81 16.16 20.29
C GLN A 190 9.29 16.19 20.64
N SER A 191 9.89 17.29 20.32
CA SER A 191 11.10 17.97 20.77
C SER A 191 12.47 17.35 20.55
N ASP A 192 12.70 16.06 20.51
CA ASP A 192 14.05 15.48 20.28
C ASP A 192 14.04 14.28 19.34
N THR A 193 12.90 14.01 18.74
CA THR A 193 12.69 12.86 17.85
C THR A 193 12.15 13.39 16.52
N TYR A 194 12.98 13.47 15.52
CA TYR A 194 12.56 13.86 14.17
C TYR A 194 13.28 13.01 13.14
N ALA A 195 12.60 12.74 12.05
CA ALA A 195 13.12 11.96 10.94
C ALA A 195 12.46 12.32 9.62
N THR A 196 13.10 11.94 8.54
CA THR A 196 12.46 11.94 7.23
C THR A 196 11.35 10.88 7.17
N LEU A 197 10.42 11.04 6.26
CA LEU A 197 9.45 9.99 5.94
C LEU A 197 9.10 10.04 4.46
N ASP A 198 9.39 8.97 3.76
CA ASP A 198 8.98 8.70 2.38
C ASP A 198 8.03 7.52 2.37
N VAL A 199 6.85 7.70 1.80
CA VAL A 199 5.81 6.67 1.75
C VAL A 199 5.22 6.57 0.36
N ILE A 200 5.13 5.35 -0.14
CA ILE A 200 4.36 5.03 -1.34
C ILE A 200 3.27 4.04 -0.94
N CYS A 201 2.02 4.41 -1.18
CA CYS A 201 0.87 3.53 -1.06
C CYS A 201 0.33 3.22 -2.46
N ILE A 202 0.51 2.01 -2.93
CA ILE A 202 0.02 1.55 -4.23
C ILE A 202 -1.28 0.80 -4.04
N ASN A 203 -2.37 1.37 -4.52
CA ASN A 203 -3.67 0.72 -4.51
C ASN A 203 -3.86 -0.08 -5.81
N ARG A 204 -3.85 -1.39 -5.69
CA ARG A 204 -3.95 -2.33 -6.82
C ARG A 204 -5.31 -2.29 -7.52
N SER A 205 -6.36 -1.94 -6.81
CA SER A 205 -7.73 -1.88 -7.34
C SER A 205 -7.97 -0.61 -8.15
N SER A 206 -7.51 0.55 -7.67
CA SER A 206 -7.65 1.81 -8.39
C SER A 206 -6.57 2.02 -9.45
N GLY A 207 -5.47 1.29 -9.37
CA GLY A 207 -4.30 1.51 -10.23
C GLY A 207 -3.59 2.84 -9.97
N MET A 208 -3.63 3.31 -8.72
CA MET A 208 -3.02 4.58 -8.32
C MET A 208 -1.93 4.35 -7.27
N ALA A 209 -0.85 5.10 -7.39
CA ALA A 209 0.15 5.25 -6.35
C ALA A 209 0.01 6.63 -5.70
N TYR A 210 -0.08 6.65 -4.38
CA TYR A 210 -0.12 7.85 -3.54
C TYR A 210 1.21 7.96 -2.81
N ILE A 211 1.93 9.05 -3.04
CA ILE A 211 3.27 9.26 -2.50
C ILE A 211 3.22 10.44 -1.56
N SER A 212 3.71 10.27 -0.33
CA SER A 212 3.81 11.34 0.66
C SER A 212 5.26 11.45 1.14
N LYS A 213 5.79 12.66 1.10
CA LYS A 213 7.20 12.95 1.41
C LYS A 213 7.31 14.04 2.48
N SER A 214 8.17 13.78 3.48
CA SER A 214 8.58 14.75 4.51
C SER A 214 10.11 14.72 4.62
N ALA A 215 10.78 15.71 4.05
CA ALA A 215 12.24 15.84 3.96
C ALA A 215 12.96 14.60 3.39
N ALA A 216 12.26 13.81 2.62
CA ALA A 216 12.77 12.55 2.06
C ALA A 216 13.53 12.79 0.74
N CYS A 217 14.49 11.91 0.47
CA CYS A 217 15.24 11.86 -0.78
C CYS A 217 14.30 11.71 -1.99
N PRO A 218 14.78 12.03 -3.21
CA PRO A 218 13.99 11.78 -4.42
C PRO A 218 13.54 10.33 -4.52
N THR A 219 12.27 10.15 -4.88
CA THR A 219 11.76 8.86 -5.34
C THR A 219 11.85 8.83 -6.86
N PHE A 220 12.40 7.78 -7.40
CA PHE A 220 12.54 7.64 -8.85
C PHE A 220 11.42 6.76 -9.39
N LEU A 221 10.84 7.18 -10.51
CA LEU A 221 9.93 6.39 -11.33
C LEU A 221 10.58 6.11 -12.67
N LEU A 222 10.87 4.86 -12.94
CA LEU A 222 11.26 4.39 -14.26
C LEU A 222 10.01 3.97 -15.04
N ARG A 223 9.72 4.69 -16.13
CA ARG A 223 8.60 4.43 -17.05
C ARG A 223 9.08 4.58 -18.47
N ASP A 224 8.82 3.61 -19.32
CA ASP A 224 9.22 3.62 -20.74
C ASP A 224 10.71 3.98 -20.94
N GLU A 225 11.59 3.38 -20.14
CA GLU A 225 13.05 3.65 -20.10
C GLU A 225 13.43 5.09 -19.69
N HIS A 226 12.47 5.92 -19.27
CA HIS A 226 12.72 7.26 -18.77
C HIS A 226 12.66 7.31 -17.25
N LEU A 227 13.67 7.93 -16.65
CA LEU A 227 13.77 8.10 -15.20
C LEU A 227 13.22 9.45 -14.80
N HIS A 228 12.10 9.45 -14.10
CA HIS A 228 11.45 10.62 -13.52
C HIS A 228 11.79 10.71 -12.04
N GLU A 229 11.95 11.95 -11.53
CA GLU A 229 12.18 12.20 -10.11
C GLU A 229 10.96 12.86 -9.47
N ILE A 230 10.56 12.33 -8.32
CA ILE A 230 9.49 12.88 -7.49
C ILE A 230 10.17 13.44 -6.24
N ASN A 231 10.25 14.76 -6.18
CA ASN A 231 10.93 15.49 -5.14
C ASN A 231 9.93 16.17 -4.21
N GLY A 232 10.19 16.14 -2.89
CA GLY A 232 9.46 16.89 -1.89
C GLY A 232 10.33 17.96 -1.24
N ASN A 233 9.69 18.99 -0.69
CA ASN A 233 10.32 20.10 0.03
C ASN A 233 9.78 20.26 1.45
N ALA A 234 8.85 19.40 1.88
CA ALA A 234 8.30 19.43 3.22
C ALA A 234 9.38 19.18 4.29
N LEU A 235 9.17 19.72 5.49
CA LEU A 235 10.07 19.54 6.62
C LEU A 235 9.99 18.12 7.20
N PRO A 236 11.03 17.66 7.93
CA PRO A 236 11.01 16.40 8.64
C PRO A 236 9.86 16.30 9.64
N VAL A 237 9.36 15.08 9.82
CA VAL A 237 8.36 14.79 10.86
C VAL A 237 8.95 15.02 12.23
N GLY A 238 8.24 15.75 13.09
CA GLY A 238 8.64 16.06 14.47
C GLY A 238 9.42 17.37 14.65
N ILE A 239 9.85 18.04 13.57
CA ILE A 239 10.68 19.24 13.68
C ILE A 239 9.89 20.50 14.08
N ILE A 240 8.63 20.59 13.64
CA ILE A 240 7.69 21.66 14.01
C ILE A 240 6.32 21.08 14.34
N SER A 241 5.50 21.82 15.07
CA SER A 241 4.21 21.34 15.58
C SER A 241 3.17 21.02 14.50
N ALA A 242 3.28 21.61 13.32
CA ALA A 242 2.40 21.34 12.19
C ALA A 242 3.22 21.26 10.89
N ILE A 243 3.19 20.09 10.27
CA ILE A 243 3.75 19.86 8.93
C ILE A 243 2.65 19.43 7.99
N GLU A 244 2.79 19.79 6.72
CA GLU A 244 2.06 19.21 5.61
C GLU A 244 3.06 18.44 4.75
N PRO A 245 2.89 17.12 4.58
CA PRO A 245 3.74 16.35 3.66
C PRO A 245 3.48 16.79 2.22
N ASP A 246 4.47 16.71 1.37
CA ASP A 246 4.24 16.83 -0.07
C ASP A 246 3.59 15.55 -0.59
N CYS A 247 2.45 15.69 -1.26
CA CYS A 247 1.64 14.60 -1.74
C CYS A 247 1.60 14.56 -3.27
N PHE A 248 1.79 13.37 -3.84
CA PHE A 248 1.77 13.14 -5.27
C PHE A 248 0.89 11.94 -5.60
N GLU A 249 0.22 12.01 -6.74
CA GLU A 249 -0.60 10.92 -7.28
C GLU A 249 -0.05 10.50 -8.64
N VAL A 250 0.13 9.20 -8.81
CA VAL A 250 0.63 8.63 -10.06
C VAL A 250 -0.30 7.51 -10.51
N ALA A 251 -0.89 7.66 -11.69
CA ALA A 251 -1.62 6.57 -12.34
C ALA A 251 -0.60 5.52 -12.81
N LEU A 252 -0.78 4.27 -12.38
CA LEU A 252 0.13 3.17 -12.68
C LEU A 252 0.01 2.71 -14.11
N GLN A 253 1.14 2.28 -14.66
CA GLN A 253 1.23 1.55 -15.90
C GLN A 253 1.95 0.22 -15.68
N GLU A 254 1.62 -0.79 -16.48
CA GLU A 254 2.35 -2.06 -16.46
C GLU A 254 3.82 -1.80 -16.80
N GLY A 255 4.72 -2.33 -15.99
CA GLY A 255 6.15 -2.14 -16.15
C GLY A 255 6.75 -0.92 -15.44
N ASP A 256 5.91 -0.08 -14.78
CA ASP A 256 6.44 0.98 -13.93
C ASP A 256 7.31 0.40 -12.80
N GLU A 257 8.41 1.07 -12.53
CA GLU A 257 9.24 0.74 -11.40
C GLU A 257 9.53 1.98 -10.56
N PHE A 258 9.24 1.89 -9.26
CA PHE A 258 9.60 2.94 -8.30
C PHE A 258 10.84 2.52 -7.53
N LEU A 259 11.73 3.46 -7.30
CA LEU A 259 12.88 3.29 -6.43
C LEU A 259 12.89 4.38 -5.38
N MET A 260 12.73 3.98 -4.12
CA MET A 260 12.89 4.84 -2.95
C MET A 260 14.29 4.64 -2.38
N ILE A 261 14.94 5.71 -1.95
CA ILE A 261 16.29 5.68 -1.37
C ILE A 261 16.40 6.59 -0.15
N SER A 262 17.34 6.29 0.76
CA SER A 262 17.83 7.25 1.75
C SER A 262 19.03 8.03 1.20
N ASP A 263 19.48 9.04 1.93
CA ASP A 263 20.54 9.99 1.50
C ASP A 263 21.93 9.36 1.40
N GLY A 264 22.12 8.17 1.99
CA GLY A 264 23.31 7.36 1.80
C GLY A 264 23.49 6.83 0.36
N ILE A 265 22.48 6.90 -0.50
CA ILE A 265 22.54 6.45 -1.90
C ILE A 265 22.44 7.65 -2.84
N THR A 266 23.38 7.76 -3.77
CA THR A 266 23.44 8.87 -4.72
C THR A 266 22.65 8.57 -6.00
N ARG A 267 22.20 9.64 -6.67
CA ARG A 267 21.56 9.53 -7.99
C ARG A 267 22.43 8.80 -9.02
N SER A 268 23.76 9.01 -9.00
CA SER A 268 24.68 8.35 -9.92
C SER A 268 24.73 6.83 -9.70
N GLU A 269 24.65 6.39 -8.45
CA GLU A 269 24.59 4.96 -8.10
C GLU A 269 23.27 4.34 -8.58
N VAL A 270 22.15 5.05 -8.42
CA VAL A 270 20.85 4.62 -8.95
C VAL A 270 20.91 4.46 -10.48
N SER A 271 21.44 5.47 -11.19
CA SER A 271 21.54 5.42 -12.67
C SER A 271 22.46 4.30 -13.14
N ALA A 272 23.59 4.08 -12.45
CA ALA A 272 24.51 3.00 -12.76
C ALA A 272 23.85 1.63 -12.53
N TRP A 273 23.13 1.45 -11.41
CA TRP A 273 22.42 0.21 -11.14
C TRP A 273 21.35 -0.07 -12.19
N LEU A 274 20.49 0.91 -12.51
CA LEU A 274 19.43 0.74 -13.51
C LEU A 274 19.96 0.35 -14.89
N SER A 275 21.16 0.81 -15.27
CA SER A 275 21.79 0.47 -16.54
C SER A 275 22.44 -0.92 -16.57
N GLN A 276 22.77 -1.51 -15.42
CA GLN A 276 23.54 -2.75 -15.29
C GLN A 276 22.71 -3.96 -14.87
N ARG A 277 21.53 -3.74 -14.27
CA ARG A 277 20.68 -4.84 -13.76
C ARG A 277 20.11 -5.70 -14.87
N LYS A 278 19.84 -6.96 -14.55
CA LYS A 278 19.32 -7.95 -15.49
C LYS A 278 17.83 -7.82 -15.81
N LYS A 279 17.06 -7.17 -14.93
CA LYS A 279 15.59 -6.98 -15.02
C LYS A 279 14.76 -8.30 -14.98
N GLU A 280 15.37 -9.43 -14.64
CA GLU A 280 14.72 -10.73 -14.60
C GLU A 280 14.00 -10.98 -13.27
N ASP A 281 14.67 -10.68 -12.17
CA ASP A 281 14.16 -10.85 -10.79
C ASP A 281 14.50 -9.62 -9.96
N LEU A 282 13.47 -8.92 -9.50
CA LEU A 282 13.63 -7.68 -8.74
C LEU A 282 14.38 -7.91 -7.42
N LYS A 283 14.16 -9.04 -6.77
CA LYS A 283 14.81 -9.39 -5.51
C LYS A 283 16.30 -9.61 -5.69
N GLU A 284 16.68 -10.32 -6.76
CA GLU A 284 18.09 -10.55 -7.08
C GLU A 284 18.78 -9.25 -7.48
N ASP A 285 18.11 -8.39 -8.27
CA ASP A 285 18.62 -7.08 -8.66
C ASP A 285 18.88 -6.19 -7.44
N VAL A 286 17.95 -6.15 -6.47
CA VAL A 286 18.09 -5.40 -5.20
C VAL A 286 19.26 -5.96 -4.39
N ALA A 287 19.35 -7.28 -4.23
CA ALA A 287 20.43 -7.92 -3.49
C ALA A 287 21.82 -7.64 -4.12
N ALA A 288 21.93 -7.70 -5.44
CA ALA A 288 23.17 -7.40 -6.15
C ALA A 288 23.58 -5.93 -6.00
N PHE A 289 22.63 -5.01 -5.99
CA PHE A 289 22.89 -3.60 -5.74
C PHE A 289 23.36 -3.36 -4.30
N SER A 290 22.68 -3.95 -3.33
CA SER A 290 23.08 -3.90 -1.91
C SER A 290 24.49 -4.45 -1.68
N ASP A 291 24.82 -5.57 -2.30
CA ASP A 291 26.17 -6.12 -2.29
C ASP A 291 27.21 -5.16 -2.85
N THR A 292 26.88 -4.48 -3.95
CA THR A 292 27.75 -3.49 -4.58
C THR A 292 27.98 -2.29 -3.64
N LEU A 293 26.93 -1.79 -3.01
CA LEU A 293 27.00 -0.70 -2.05
C LEU A 293 27.79 -1.07 -0.79
N SER A 294 27.59 -2.30 -0.27
CA SER A 294 28.25 -2.78 0.96
C SER A 294 29.77 -2.92 0.82
N ARG A 295 30.28 -3.12 -0.39
CA ARG A 295 31.73 -3.21 -0.70
C ARG A 295 32.41 -1.85 -0.71
N GLN A 296 31.65 -0.77 -0.70
CA GLN A 296 32.16 0.61 -0.72
C GLN A 296 32.13 1.18 0.70
N ARG A 297 33.10 2.04 1.01
CA ARG A 297 33.03 2.81 2.27
C ARG A 297 31.91 3.83 2.17
N ARG A 298 30.84 3.62 2.89
CA ARG A 298 29.69 4.52 2.93
C ARG A 298 29.96 5.69 3.87
N LYS A 299 29.38 6.85 3.56
CA LYS A 299 29.39 8.02 4.44
C LYS A 299 28.23 8.00 5.42
N ASP A 300 27.11 7.37 5.00
CA ASP A 300 25.90 7.26 5.78
C ASP A 300 25.26 5.89 5.59
N ASP A 301 24.28 5.56 6.41
CA ASP A 301 23.42 4.40 6.23
C ASP A 301 22.72 4.51 4.88
N SER A 302 22.48 3.38 4.26
CA SER A 302 21.99 3.34 2.87
C SER A 302 20.83 2.37 2.75
N THR A 303 19.65 2.89 2.55
CA THR A 303 18.43 2.09 2.43
C THR A 303 17.78 2.29 1.08
N LEU A 304 17.30 1.21 0.49
CA LEU A 304 16.55 1.26 -0.76
C LEU A 304 15.32 0.35 -0.68
N ILE A 305 14.29 0.74 -1.41
CA ILE A 305 13.14 -0.11 -1.76
C ILE A 305 12.90 0.03 -3.25
N ALA A 306 12.88 -1.10 -3.96
CA ALA A 306 12.47 -1.18 -5.35
C ALA A 306 11.08 -1.81 -5.43
N ILE A 307 10.21 -1.23 -6.25
CA ILE A 307 8.82 -1.63 -6.43
C ILE A 307 8.57 -1.77 -7.94
N LYS A 308 7.98 -2.90 -8.36
CA LYS A 308 7.64 -3.16 -9.76
C LYS A 308 6.15 -3.40 -9.90
N VAL A 309 5.56 -2.74 -10.88
CA VAL A 309 4.17 -2.90 -11.27
C VAL A 309 4.08 -3.97 -12.35
N CYS A 310 3.50 -5.10 -11.99
CA CYS A 310 3.32 -6.23 -12.89
C CYS A 310 1.85 -6.31 -13.34
N LYS A 311 1.63 -6.92 -14.48
CA LYS A 311 0.27 -7.30 -14.87
C LYS A 311 -0.26 -8.33 -13.89
N ALA A 312 -1.48 -8.14 -13.41
CA ALA A 312 -2.10 -9.18 -12.60
C ALA A 312 -2.25 -10.46 -13.44
N ASN A 313 -1.68 -11.54 -12.96
CA ASN A 313 -1.98 -12.85 -13.52
C ASN A 313 -3.46 -13.13 -13.26
N ALA A 314 -4.26 -13.30 -14.31
CA ALA A 314 -5.60 -13.83 -14.15
C ALA A 314 -5.45 -15.17 -13.43
N GLN A 315 -5.82 -15.22 -12.14
CA GLN A 315 -5.93 -16.49 -11.45
C GLN A 315 -7.05 -17.24 -12.16
N ILE A 316 -6.67 -18.10 -13.11
CA ILE A 316 -7.55 -19.11 -13.64
C ILE A 316 -7.80 -20.03 -12.44
N GLY A 317 -8.96 -19.88 -11.82
CA GLY A 317 -9.39 -20.77 -10.75
C GLY A 317 -9.30 -22.21 -11.24
N ALA A 318 -8.44 -22.98 -10.60
CA ALA A 318 -8.37 -24.43 -10.76
C ALA A 318 -9.48 -25.08 -9.92
#